data_c2da532f1de786ce558551e355e8c545
#
_entry.id   c2da532f1de786ce558551e355e8c545
#
_cell.length_a   1.000
_cell.length_b   1.000
_cell.length_c   1.000
_cell.angle_alpha   90.00
_cell.angle_beta   90.00
_cell.angle_gamma   90.00
#
_symmetry.space_group_name_H-M   'P 1'
#
loop_
_entity.id
_entity.type
_entity.pdbx_description
1 polymer ?
#
loop_
_entity_poly.entity_id
_entity_poly.type
_entity_poly.pdbx_seq_one_letter_code
_entity_poly.pdbx_strand_id
1 'polypeptide(L)'
;MSTDFGASLLDRLQGSEPTEAQLKKMSFLEEKRSRIDVDCLRDNTLKMRDWYNERDAFVNGNDEIKENFWVRVFANAPSEIDQYIMTPDAAALGSTLTNLKVERFELNEQGQGEPRSVRLTFEFRTGEENPFFENEKLVKELYWRRRSVKTADGKTKSWEGLVSEPVRIQWKKDMDLTKGLLDAACDLAEAEKGGKDRKKLPELEKLKNKIVELETTADQEEDEDEDFPLSPAGASFFAFFGYRGNDVSAEESKVATKQADERFAKLSKGETVEDEEEEEDEEFEDIEVFPDGEQLAIAIADDLWPHALELFNRDEGMDIEELEGDVDDEDEDDEDDEEDARPKKKTKV
;
A
#
# COMPACT_ATOMS: atom_id res chain seq x y z
N MET A 1 4.23 47.57 -17.69
CA MET A 1 3.45 46.33 -17.66
C MET A 1 4.15 45.41 -16.65
N SER A 2 3.59 45.34 -15.46
CA SER A 2 4.12 44.45 -14.38
C SER A 2 3.59 43.06 -14.66
N THR A 3 4.45 42.17 -15.13
CA THR A 3 4.13 40.76 -15.24
C THR A 3 4.21 40.19 -13.84
N ASP A 4 3.04 39.89 -13.28
CA ASP A 4 2.89 39.22 -12.00
C ASP A 4 3.34 37.76 -12.13
N PHE A 5 4.62 37.49 -11.82
CA PHE A 5 5.19 36.13 -11.82
C PHE A 5 4.87 35.34 -10.56
N GLY A 6 4.06 35.86 -9.62
CA GLY A 6 3.78 35.28 -8.34
C GLY A 6 2.45 34.52 -8.22
N ALA A 7 1.59 34.53 -9.23
CA ALA A 7 0.32 33.83 -9.20
C ALA A 7 0.51 32.32 -9.40
N SER A 8 -0.08 31.51 -8.54
CA SER A 8 -0.10 30.05 -8.70
C SER A 8 -0.80 29.63 -10.01
N LEU A 9 -0.59 28.40 -10.48
CA LEU A 9 -1.33 27.90 -11.66
C LEU A 9 -2.84 27.95 -11.44
N LEU A 10 -3.32 27.69 -10.23
CA LEU A 10 -4.74 27.76 -9.86
C LEU A 10 -5.29 29.19 -9.98
N ASP A 11 -4.55 30.22 -9.56
CA ASP A 11 -4.95 31.63 -9.71
C ASP A 11 -5.04 32.08 -11.18
N ARG A 12 -4.43 31.33 -12.10
CA ARG A 12 -4.47 31.61 -13.55
C ARG A 12 -5.60 30.86 -14.25
N LEU A 13 -6.26 29.92 -13.58
CA LEU A 13 -7.40 29.20 -14.13
C LEU A 13 -8.64 30.10 -14.15
N GLN A 14 -8.90 30.73 -15.28
CA GLN A 14 -10.14 31.48 -15.58
C GLN A 14 -11.16 30.54 -16.24
N GLY A 15 -11.41 29.36 -15.66
CA GLY A 15 -12.34 28.39 -16.17
C GLY A 15 -13.69 28.43 -15.44
N SER A 16 -14.79 28.17 -16.14
CA SER A 16 -16.05 27.85 -15.48
C SER A 16 -15.93 26.45 -14.85
N GLU A 17 -16.51 26.30 -13.66
CA GLU A 17 -16.63 24.96 -13.04
C GLU A 17 -17.30 23.97 -14.00
N PRO A 18 -16.90 22.69 -13.98
CA PRO A 18 -17.51 21.67 -14.81
C PRO A 18 -19.02 21.57 -14.55
N THR A 19 -19.81 21.45 -15.60
CA THR A 19 -21.24 21.22 -15.46
C THR A 19 -21.50 19.83 -14.85
N GLU A 20 -22.66 19.63 -14.21
CA GLU A 20 -23.06 18.34 -13.66
C GLU A 20 -22.96 17.18 -14.69
N ALA A 21 -23.33 17.45 -15.96
CA ALA A 21 -23.19 16.45 -17.02
C ALA A 21 -21.72 16.12 -17.34
N GLN A 22 -20.82 17.08 -17.22
CA GLN A 22 -19.38 16.85 -17.38
C GLN A 22 -18.81 16.06 -16.19
N LEU A 23 -19.19 16.40 -14.97
CA LEU A 23 -18.80 15.65 -13.77
C LEU A 23 -19.23 14.18 -13.83
N LYS A 24 -20.50 13.91 -14.20
CA LYS A 24 -20.99 12.55 -14.39
C LYS A 24 -20.21 11.79 -15.48
N LYS A 25 -19.82 12.49 -16.56
CA LYS A 25 -19.00 11.87 -17.61
C LYS A 25 -17.58 11.59 -17.14
N MET A 26 -16.99 12.45 -16.35
CA MET A 26 -15.66 12.24 -15.74
C MET A 26 -15.70 11.03 -14.82
N SER A 27 -16.63 10.98 -13.86
CA SER A 27 -16.80 9.84 -12.95
C SER A 27 -16.98 8.50 -13.69
N PHE A 28 -17.79 8.49 -14.75
CA PHE A 28 -17.91 7.29 -15.59
C PHE A 28 -16.59 6.88 -16.26
N LEU A 29 -15.77 7.85 -16.69
CA LEU A 29 -14.47 7.55 -17.32
C LEU A 29 -13.46 7.05 -16.28
N GLU A 30 -13.50 7.57 -15.09
CA GLU A 30 -12.68 7.11 -13.95
C GLU A 30 -13.05 5.69 -13.54
N GLU A 31 -14.35 5.39 -13.38
CA GLU A 31 -14.80 4.02 -13.11
C GLU A 31 -14.38 3.05 -14.23
N LYS A 32 -14.48 3.49 -15.51
CA LYS A 32 -14.03 2.68 -16.64
C LYS A 32 -12.52 2.41 -16.59
N ARG A 33 -11.71 3.42 -16.22
CA ARG A 33 -10.27 3.27 -16.04
C ARG A 33 -9.96 2.27 -14.92
N SER A 34 -10.57 2.46 -13.73
CA SER A 34 -10.40 1.55 -12.60
C SER A 34 -10.67 0.08 -12.97
N ARG A 35 -11.70 -0.19 -13.77
CA ARG A 35 -12.01 -1.55 -14.26
C ARG A 35 -10.91 -2.10 -15.19
N ILE A 36 -10.32 -1.25 -16.04
CA ILE A 36 -9.19 -1.63 -16.89
C ILE A 36 -7.96 -1.93 -16.02
N ASP A 37 -7.69 -1.11 -15.02
CA ASP A 37 -6.56 -1.30 -14.10
C ASP A 37 -6.68 -2.64 -13.35
N VAL A 38 -7.89 -3.02 -12.91
CA VAL A 38 -8.17 -4.33 -12.29
C VAL A 38 -7.92 -5.49 -13.27
N ASP A 39 -8.31 -5.35 -14.53
CA ASP A 39 -8.06 -6.38 -15.55
C ASP A 39 -6.56 -6.48 -15.88
N CYS A 40 -5.84 -5.36 -15.93
CA CYS A 40 -4.38 -5.33 -16.10
C CYS A 40 -3.67 -6.00 -14.91
N LEU A 41 -4.10 -5.72 -13.66
CA LEU A 41 -3.57 -6.36 -12.46
C LEU A 41 -3.77 -7.88 -12.51
N ARG A 42 -4.96 -8.34 -12.92
CA ARG A 42 -5.28 -9.77 -13.10
C ARG A 42 -4.34 -10.42 -14.11
N ASP A 43 -4.21 -9.83 -15.28
CA ASP A 43 -3.36 -10.32 -16.36
C ASP A 43 -1.89 -10.33 -15.97
N ASN A 44 -1.42 -9.26 -15.32
CA ASN A 44 -0.04 -9.16 -14.82
C ASN A 44 0.25 -10.24 -13.79
N THR A 45 -0.62 -10.42 -12.80
CA THR A 45 -0.49 -11.45 -11.75
C THR A 45 -0.30 -12.83 -12.36
N LEU A 46 -1.10 -13.20 -13.39
CA LEU A 46 -1.00 -14.50 -14.03
C LEU A 46 0.31 -14.66 -14.81
N LYS A 47 0.75 -13.62 -15.53
CA LYS A 47 1.98 -13.64 -16.33
C LYS A 47 3.23 -13.68 -15.47
N MET A 48 3.22 -12.99 -14.32
CA MET A 48 4.38 -12.89 -13.44
C MET A 48 4.57 -14.10 -12.51
N ARG A 49 3.57 -14.97 -12.40
CA ARG A 49 3.57 -16.10 -11.45
C ARG A 49 4.81 -16.99 -11.57
N ASP A 50 5.16 -17.39 -12.79
CA ASP A 50 6.31 -18.28 -13.02
C ASP A 50 7.63 -17.57 -12.72
N TRP A 51 7.73 -16.29 -13.06
CA TRP A 51 8.89 -15.47 -12.76
C TRP A 51 9.11 -15.33 -11.25
N TYR A 52 8.05 -15.08 -10.47
CA TYR A 52 8.17 -15.01 -9.01
C TYR A 52 8.61 -16.35 -8.42
N ASN A 53 8.11 -17.47 -8.93
CA ASN A 53 8.54 -18.79 -8.49
C ASN A 53 10.03 -19.02 -8.80
N GLU A 54 10.52 -18.59 -9.97
CA GLU A 54 11.92 -18.66 -10.36
C GLU A 54 12.82 -17.79 -9.47
N ARG A 55 12.40 -16.53 -9.20
CA ARG A 55 13.09 -15.65 -8.27
C ARG A 55 13.21 -16.26 -6.88
N ASP A 56 12.11 -16.74 -6.34
CA ASP A 56 12.07 -17.32 -4.99
C ASP A 56 12.92 -18.60 -4.91
N ALA A 57 12.92 -19.43 -5.96
CA ALA A 57 13.79 -20.59 -6.06
C ALA A 57 15.27 -20.20 -6.09
N PHE A 58 15.62 -19.14 -6.84
CA PHE A 58 16.98 -18.61 -6.91
C PHE A 58 17.44 -18.08 -5.54
N VAL A 59 16.66 -17.23 -4.91
CA VAL A 59 16.98 -16.66 -3.58
C VAL A 59 17.14 -17.76 -2.54
N ASN A 60 16.18 -18.69 -2.47
CA ASN A 60 16.21 -19.79 -1.49
C ASN A 60 17.30 -20.85 -1.78
N GLY A 61 17.77 -20.94 -3.01
CA GLY A 61 18.85 -21.85 -3.41
C GLY A 61 20.27 -21.32 -3.17
N ASN A 62 20.43 -20.07 -2.71
CA ASN A 62 21.72 -19.41 -2.50
C ASN A 62 21.84 -18.94 -1.05
N ASP A 63 22.52 -19.70 -0.21
CA ASP A 63 22.64 -19.41 1.23
C ASP A 63 23.23 -18.01 1.51
N GLU A 64 24.20 -17.54 0.71
CA GLU A 64 24.83 -16.22 0.86
C GLU A 64 23.85 -15.06 0.61
N ILE A 65 22.85 -15.26 -0.27
CA ILE A 65 21.84 -14.27 -0.62
C ILE A 65 20.66 -14.38 0.35
N LYS A 66 20.15 -15.59 0.56
CA LYS A 66 18.94 -15.89 1.32
C LYS A 66 18.95 -15.27 2.70
N GLU A 67 20.07 -15.32 3.39
CA GLU A 67 20.17 -14.89 4.80
C GLU A 67 19.86 -13.41 5.00
N ASN A 68 20.23 -12.57 4.01
CA ASN A 68 20.10 -11.11 4.11
C ASN A 68 19.18 -10.51 3.03
N PHE A 69 18.58 -11.33 2.15
CA PHE A 69 17.83 -10.84 1.01
C PHE A 69 16.70 -9.87 1.43
N TRP A 70 15.77 -10.35 2.21
CA TRP A 70 14.61 -9.56 2.59
C TRP A 70 14.94 -8.41 3.54
N VAL A 71 15.94 -8.59 4.40
CA VAL A 71 16.42 -7.53 5.28
C VAL A 71 16.96 -6.36 4.44
N ARG A 72 17.76 -6.66 3.40
CA ARG A 72 18.31 -5.64 2.50
C ARG A 72 17.22 -5.01 1.62
N VAL A 73 16.23 -5.78 1.17
CA VAL A 73 15.07 -5.26 0.45
C VAL A 73 14.29 -4.25 1.30
N PHE A 74 14.07 -4.54 2.58
CA PHE A 74 13.40 -3.60 3.48
C PHE A 74 14.27 -2.39 3.84
N ALA A 75 15.58 -2.56 3.96
CA ALA A 75 16.50 -1.44 4.19
C ALA A 75 16.55 -0.43 3.03
N ASN A 76 16.22 -0.89 1.81
CA ASN A 76 16.12 -0.06 0.60
C ASN A 76 14.65 0.17 0.18
N ALA A 77 13.70 0.00 1.11
CA ALA A 77 12.28 0.17 0.80
C ALA A 77 11.97 1.62 0.40
N PRO A 78 10.96 1.84 -0.47
CA PRO A 78 10.45 3.18 -0.74
C PRO A 78 9.95 3.89 0.53
N SER A 79 9.93 5.23 0.49
CA SER A 79 9.48 6.07 1.61
C SER A 79 8.06 5.71 2.10
N GLU A 80 7.19 5.27 1.20
CA GLU A 80 5.82 4.80 1.47
C GLU A 80 5.77 3.58 2.41
N ILE A 81 6.89 2.90 2.61
CA ILE A 81 7.05 1.76 3.53
C ILE A 81 8.00 2.13 4.67
N ASP A 82 9.14 2.73 4.36
CA ASP A 82 10.20 3.04 5.33
C ASP A 82 9.69 3.96 6.44
N GLN A 83 8.85 4.94 6.13
CA GLN A 83 8.23 5.84 7.11
C GLN A 83 7.48 5.14 8.27
N TYR A 84 7.09 3.88 8.13
CA TYR A 84 6.41 3.09 9.16
C TYR A 84 7.37 2.20 9.97
N ILE A 85 8.65 2.11 9.57
CA ILE A 85 9.64 1.25 10.21
C ILE A 85 10.46 2.06 11.21
N MET A 86 10.08 1.99 12.48
CA MET A 86 10.81 2.65 13.56
C MET A 86 12.11 1.90 13.90
N THR A 87 13.03 2.54 14.61
CA THR A 87 14.30 1.92 15.02
C THR A 87 14.15 0.54 15.73
N PRO A 88 13.18 0.35 16.66
CA PRO A 88 12.95 -0.97 17.25
C PRO A 88 12.42 -1.99 16.23
N ASP A 89 11.57 -1.55 15.26
CA ASP A 89 11.06 -2.42 14.20
C ASP A 89 12.17 -2.85 13.26
N ALA A 90 13.05 -1.92 12.87
CA ALA A 90 14.23 -2.21 12.06
C ALA A 90 15.15 -3.24 12.74
N ALA A 91 15.33 -3.15 14.06
CA ALA A 91 16.09 -4.15 14.83
C ALA A 91 15.41 -5.53 14.81
N ALA A 92 14.08 -5.58 14.95
CA ALA A 92 13.31 -6.81 14.92
C ALA A 92 13.29 -7.44 13.51
N LEU A 93 12.98 -6.67 12.47
CA LEU A 93 13.01 -7.12 11.09
C LEU A 93 14.43 -7.55 10.67
N GLY A 94 15.43 -6.72 10.94
CA GLY A 94 16.82 -6.94 10.56
C GLY A 94 17.44 -8.20 11.15
N SER A 95 17.04 -8.59 12.37
CA SER A 95 17.58 -9.77 13.02
C SER A 95 16.78 -11.05 12.78
N THR A 96 15.49 -10.96 12.44
CA THR A 96 14.60 -12.12 12.46
C THR A 96 13.90 -12.45 11.15
N LEU A 97 13.71 -11.47 10.24
CA LEU A 97 13.01 -11.70 8.98
C LEU A 97 13.83 -12.60 8.05
N THR A 98 13.22 -13.68 7.57
CA THR A 98 13.85 -14.64 6.67
C THR A 98 13.20 -14.68 5.28
N ASN A 99 11.88 -14.39 5.20
CA ASN A 99 11.16 -14.43 3.94
C ASN A 99 9.94 -13.51 3.96
N LEU A 100 9.59 -12.99 2.78
CA LEU A 100 8.31 -12.35 2.50
C LEU A 100 7.69 -12.99 1.26
N LYS A 101 6.44 -13.40 1.34
CA LYS A 101 5.66 -13.89 0.22
C LYS A 101 4.39 -13.07 0.07
N VAL A 102 4.08 -12.68 -1.16
CA VAL A 102 2.86 -11.98 -1.52
C VAL A 102 2.05 -12.81 -2.49
N GLU A 103 0.75 -12.94 -2.24
CA GLU A 103 -0.17 -13.73 -3.06
C GLU A 103 -1.47 -12.98 -3.29
N ARG A 104 -1.92 -12.91 -4.55
CA ARG A 104 -3.29 -12.48 -4.91
C ARG A 104 -4.23 -13.67 -4.76
N PHE A 105 -4.51 -14.03 -3.49
CA PHE A 105 -5.02 -15.34 -3.12
C PHE A 105 -6.50 -15.61 -3.49
N GLU A 106 -7.31 -14.57 -3.74
CA GLU A 106 -8.66 -14.74 -4.27
C GLU A 106 -8.67 -14.93 -5.80
N LEU A 107 -7.51 -14.88 -6.47
CA LEU A 107 -7.37 -15.12 -7.91
C LEU A 107 -6.93 -16.56 -8.20
N ASN A 108 -7.80 -17.35 -8.84
CA ASN A 108 -7.48 -18.74 -9.20
C ASN A 108 -6.56 -18.84 -10.43
N GLU A 109 -6.13 -20.06 -10.78
CA GLU A 109 -5.24 -20.32 -11.92
C GLU A 109 -5.86 -19.95 -13.28
N GLN A 110 -7.18 -19.90 -13.37
CA GLN A 110 -7.93 -19.55 -14.58
C GLN A 110 -8.16 -18.02 -14.68
N GLY A 111 -7.65 -17.23 -13.74
CA GLY A 111 -7.80 -15.79 -13.72
C GLY A 111 -9.17 -15.32 -13.21
N GLN A 112 -9.93 -16.17 -12.53
CA GLN A 112 -11.22 -15.81 -11.94
C GLN A 112 -11.03 -15.40 -10.47
N GLY A 113 -11.83 -14.43 -10.03
CA GLY A 113 -11.82 -13.93 -8.65
C GLY A 113 -11.36 -12.47 -8.55
N GLU A 114 -11.07 -12.03 -7.34
CA GLU A 114 -10.71 -10.64 -7.04
C GLU A 114 -9.18 -10.48 -6.96
N PRO A 115 -8.53 -9.82 -7.94
CA PRO A 115 -7.08 -9.70 -7.97
C PRO A 115 -6.53 -8.67 -6.97
N ARG A 116 -7.35 -7.79 -6.41
CA ARG A 116 -6.93 -6.77 -5.45
C ARG A 116 -6.73 -7.34 -4.04
N SER A 117 -7.37 -8.46 -3.72
CA SER A 117 -7.15 -9.15 -2.44
C SER A 117 -5.74 -9.70 -2.34
N VAL A 118 -5.06 -9.41 -1.23
CA VAL A 118 -3.66 -9.76 -1.05
C VAL A 118 -3.42 -10.50 0.27
N ARG A 119 -2.56 -11.50 0.23
CA ARG A 119 -2.02 -12.17 1.42
C ARG A 119 -0.55 -11.89 1.50
N LEU A 120 -0.12 -11.32 2.63
CA LEU A 120 1.26 -11.10 2.99
C LEU A 120 1.67 -12.16 4.02
N THR A 121 2.71 -12.93 3.71
CA THR A 121 3.28 -13.93 4.62
C THR A 121 4.70 -13.55 4.94
N PHE A 122 4.93 -13.13 6.18
CA PHE A 122 6.25 -12.86 6.72
C PHE A 122 6.73 -14.10 7.46
N GLU A 123 7.95 -14.57 7.18
CA GLU A 123 8.57 -15.69 7.87
C GLU A 123 9.76 -15.20 8.67
N PHE A 124 9.90 -15.72 9.89
CA PHE A 124 10.89 -15.25 10.85
C PHE A 124 11.71 -16.40 11.43
N ARG A 125 12.90 -16.07 11.90
CA ARG A 125 13.70 -16.98 12.75
C ARG A 125 12.90 -17.30 14.01
N THR A 126 13.22 -18.41 14.66
CA THR A 126 12.51 -18.89 15.86
C THR A 126 13.47 -19.21 17.01
N GLY A 127 12.94 -19.45 18.18
CA GLY A 127 13.70 -19.85 19.35
C GLY A 127 14.66 -18.77 19.84
N GLU A 128 15.93 -19.13 20.01
CA GLU A 128 16.99 -18.19 20.51
C GLU A 128 17.40 -17.16 19.45
N GLU A 129 17.18 -17.45 18.15
CA GLU A 129 17.50 -16.54 17.06
C GLU A 129 16.46 -15.43 16.87
N ASN A 130 15.30 -15.54 17.52
CA ASN A 130 14.32 -14.45 17.55
C ASN A 130 14.11 -14.01 19.01
N PRO A 131 14.70 -12.91 19.45
CA PRO A 131 14.53 -12.44 20.83
C PRO A 131 13.18 -11.74 21.07
N PHE A 132 12.40 -11.39 20.04
CA PHE A 132 11.23 -10.53 20.15
C PHE A 132 9.92 -11.30 20.34
N PHE A 133 9.67 -12.35 19.54
CA PHE A 133 8.39 -13.10 19.53
C PHE A 133 8.58 -14.57 19.14
N GLU A 134 7.52 -15.37 19.31
CA GLU A 134 7.56 -16.83 19.08
C GLU A 134 7.03 -17.25 17.71
N ASN A 135 6.33 -16.36 16.98
CA ASN A 135 5.72 -16.71 15.69
C ASN A 135 6.81 -16.98 14.63
N GLU A 136 6.77 -18.16 14.02
CA GLU A 136 7.55 -18.47 12.81
C GLU A 136 7.02 -17.73 11.59
N LYS A 137 5.69 -17.54 11.54
CA LYS A 137 5.00 -16.87 10.43
C LYS A 137 3.94 -15.92 10.95
N LEU A 138 3.87 -14.76 10.30
CA LEU A 138 2.76 -13.83 10.44
C LEU A 138 2.08 -13.72 9.07
N VAL A 139 0.81 -14.09 9.00
CA VAL A 139 0.03 -14.10 7.76
C VAL A 139 -1.06 -13.05 7.87
N LYS A 140 -0.98 -12.03 7.02
CA LYS A 140 -1.98 -10.97 6.95
C LYS A 140 -2.77 -11.14 5.66
N GLU A 141 -4.06 -11.46 5.76
CA GLU A 141 -4.99 -11.56 4.65
C GLU A 141 -5.81 -10.30 4.57
N LEU A 142 -5.73 -9.61 3.43
CA LEU A 142 -6.47 -8.40 3.15
C LEU A 142 -7.40 -8.68 1.98
N TYR A 143 -8.70 -8.56 2.23
CA TYR A 143 -9.76 -8.85 1.28
C TYR A 143 -10.26 -7.54 0.68
N TRP A 144 -10.21 -7.38 -0.62
CA TRP A 144 -10.91 -6.27 -1.24
C TRP A 144 -12.42 -6.46 -1.14
N ARG A 145 -13.10 -5.44 -0.64
CA ARG A 145 -14.54 -5.47 -0.42
C ARG A 145 -15.17 -4.17 -0.90
N ARG A 146 -16.45 -4.27 -1.23
CA ARG A 146 -17.30 -3.12 -1.59
C ARG A 146 -18.56 -3.16 -0.76
N ARG A 147 -19.00 -1.99 -0.29
CA ARG A 147 -20.29 -1.80 0.37
C ARG A 147 -21.10 -0.79 -0.43
N SER A 148 -22.43 -0.96 -0.46
CA SER A 148 -23.35 0.00 -1.05
C SER A 148 -24.58 0.09 -0.17
N VAL A 149 -24.89 1.29 0.32
CA VAL A 149 -25.98 1.54 1.26
C VAL A 149 -26.89 2.63 0.72
N LYS A 150 -28.20 2.42 0.79
CA LYS A 150 -29.18 3.47 0.49
C LYS A 150 -29.40 4.33 1.73
N THR A 151 -29.16 5.61 1.60
CA THR A 151 -29.41 6.60 2.65
C THR A 151 -30.89 6.97 2.72
N ALA A 152 -31.30 7.61 3.81
CA ALA A 152 -32.69 7.98 4.07
C ALA A 152 -33.26 8.99 3.04
N ASP A 153 -32.40 9.77 2.41
CA ASP A 153 -32.72 10.73 1.33
C ASP A 153 -32.82 10.07 -0.05
N GLY A 154 -32.62 8.74 -0.14
CA GLY A 154 -32.75 7.96 -1.36
C GLY A 154 -31.48 7.91 -2.21
N LYS A 155 -30.38 8.53 -1.79
CA LYS A 155 -29.10 8.42 -2.47
C LYS A 155 -28.44 7.08 -2.16
N THR A 156 -27.50 6.67 -3.00
CA THR A 156 -26.66 5.49 -2.76
C THR A 156 -25.28 5.96 -2.34
N LYS A 157 -24.80 5.52 -1.19
CA LYS A 157 -23.41 5.68 -0.75
C LYS A 157 -22.67 4.37 -1.02
N SER A 158 -21.47 4.46 -1.55
CA SER A 158 -20.59 3.31 -1.79
C SER A 158 -19.24 3.51 -1.15
N TRP A 159 -18.67 2.43 -0.70
CA TRP A 159 -17.31 2.33 -0.19
C TRP A 159 -16.62 1.10 -0.81
N GLU A 160 -15.34 1.19 -1.09
CA GLU A 160 -14.50 0.06 -1.48
C GLU A 160 -13.10 0.22 -0.88
N GLY A 161 -12.50 -0.91 -0.51
CA GLY A 161 -11.17 -0.93 0.10
C GLY A 161 -10.80 -2.32 0.61
N LEU A 162 -9.64 -2.41 1.25
CA LEU A 162 -9.14 -3.63 1.86
C LEU A 162 -9.66 -3.77 3.29
N VAL A 163 -10.18 -4.96 3.61
CA VAL A 163 -10.58 -5.33 4.97
C VAL A 163 -9.78 -6.54 5.43
N SER A 164 -9.54 -6.66 6.73
CA SER A 164 -8.69 -7.69 7.30
C SER A 164 -9.13 -8.08 8.71
N GLU A 165 -8.61 -9.20 9.20
CA GLU A 165 -8.68 -9.56 10.61
C GLU A 165 -7.33 -9.26 11.29
N PRO A 166 -7.34 -8.80 12.55
CA PRO A 166 -6.11 -8.66 13.32
C PRO A 166 -5.37 -9.99 13.49
N VAL A 167 -4.05 -9.96 13.44
CA VAL A 167 -3.17 -11.12 13.59
C VAL A 167 -2.33 -10.98 14.85
N ARG A 168 -2.53 -11.87 15.81
CA ARG A 168 -1.84 -11.81 17.11
C ARG A 168 -0.37 -12.19 16.98
N ILE A 169 0.50 -11.37 17.54
CA ILE A 169 1.92 -11.65 17.72
C ILE A 169 2.15 -12.15 19.14
N GLN A 170 2.86 -13.28 19.27
CA GLN A 170 3.20 -13.88 20.55
C GLN A 170 4.52 -13.31 21.06
N TRP A 171 4.47 -12.09 21.57
CA TRP A 171 5.62 -11.38 22.08
C TRP A 171 6.31 -12.11 23.24
N LYS A 172 7.62 -12.09 23.26
CA LYS A 172 8.39 -12.48 24.43
C LYS A 172 8.29 -11.42 25.52
N LYS A 173 8.63 -11.80 26.73
CA LYS A 173 8.49 -10.91 27.89
C LYS A 173 9.20 -9.58 27.65
N ASP A 174 8.48 -8.47 27.85
CA ASP A 174 8.95 -7.08 27.73
C ASP A 174 9.42 -6.69 26.31
N MET A 175 9.02 -7.45 25.26
CA MET A 175 9.40 -7.21 23.85
C MET A 175 8.25 -6.74 22.95
N ASP A 176 7.09 -6.42 23.49
CA ASP A 176 5.96 -5.94 22.71
C ASP A 176 6.19 -4.52 22.19
N LEU A 177 6.54 -4.42 20.91
CA LEU A 177 6.77 -3.15 20.21
C LEU A 177 5.50 -2.35 20.00
N THR A 178 4.32 -2.99 20.05
CA THR A 178 3.01 -2.33 19.90
C THR A 178 2.46 -1.79 21.23
N LYS A 179 3.19 -1.97 22.32
CA LYS A 179 2.80 -1.51 23.67
C LYS A 179 1.40 -1.97 24.08
N GLY A 180 0.95 -3.15 23.63
CA GLY A 180 -0.37 -3.75 23.91
C GLY A 180 -1.50 -3.34 22.97
N LEU A 181 -1.24 -2.49 21.98
CA LEU A 181 -2.25 -2.04 21.02
C LEU A 181 -2.78 -3.20 20.17
N LEU A 182 -1.87 -4.01 19.62
CA LEU A 182 -2.22 -5.17 18.80
C LEU A 182 -3.02 -6.21 19.59
N ASP A 183 -2.63 -6.47 20.83
CA ASP A 183 -3.37 -7.39 21.69
C ASP A 183 -4.79 -6.90 21.96
N ALA A 184 -4.99 -5.61 22.22
CA ALA A 184 -6.32 -5.03 22.41
C ALA A 184 -7.19 -5.15 21.14
N ALA A 185 -6.61 -4.97 19.95
CA ALA A 185 -7.30 -5.17 18.67
C ALA A 185 -7.72 -6.65 18.48
N CYS A 186 -6.82 -7.58 18.77
CA CYS A 186 -7.10 -9.00 18.69
C CYS A 186 -8.18 -9.45 19.70
N ASP A 187 -8.13 -8.94 20.92
CA ASP A 187 -9.13 -9.24 21.97
C ASP A 187 -10.53 -8.77 21.53
N LEU A 188 -10.62 -7.58 20.93
CA LEU A 188 -11.88 -7.07 20.38
C LEU A 188 -12.39 -7.97 19.25
N ALA A 189 -11.55 -8.33 18.28
CA ALA A 189 -11.92 -9.20 17.18
C ALA A 189 -12.37 -10.59 17.66
N GLU A 190 -11.75 -11.14 18.69
CA GLU A 190 -12.17 -12.41 19.31
C GLU A 190 -13.53 -12.30 20.01
N ALA A 191 -13.78 -11.19 20.70
CA ALA A 191 -15.05 -10.95 21.38
C ALA A 191 -16.23 -10.80 20.40
N GLU A 192 -15.98 -10.23 19.21
CA GLU A 192 -16.96 -10.04 18.13
C GLU A 192 -17.39 -11.37 17.50
N LYS A 193 -16.52 -12.37 17.42
CA LYS A 193 -16.83 -13.70 16.86
C LYS A 193 -17.99 -14.39 17.56
N GLY A 194 -18.36 -13.93 18.75
CA GLY A 194 -19.56 -14.38 19.48
C GLY A 194 -20.89 -13.79 18.98
N GLY A 195 -20.90 -12.98 17.92
CA GLY A 195 -22.10 -12.33 17.36
C GLY A 195 -22.66 -11.22 18.24
N LYS A 196 -21.85 -10.66 19.11
CA LYS A 196 -22.20 -9.52 19.96
C LYS A 196 -22.02 -8.21 19.21
N ASP A 197 -22.87 -7.24 19.54
CA ASP A 197 -22.78 -5.88 19.03
C ASP A 197 -21.45 -5.24 19.46
N ARG A 198 -20.56 -4.96 18.50
CA ARG A 198 -19.25 -4.34 18.71
C ARG A 198 -19.32 -3.09 19.60
N LYS A 199 -20.31 -2.22 19.36
CA LYS A 199 -20.49 -0.95 20.11
C LYS A 199 -20.76 -1.15 21.61
N LYS A 200 -21.09 -2.37 22.05
CA LYS A 200 -21.39 -2.71 23.45
C LYS A 200 -20.30 -3.56 24.12
N LEU A 201 -19.23 -3.84 23.40
CA LEU A 201 -18.13 -4.65 23.95
C LEU A 201 -17.19 -3.80 24.80
N PRO A 202 -16.85 -4.26 26.02
CA PRO A 202 -15.87 -3.54 26.85
C PRO A 202 -14.47 -3.56 26.24
N GLU A 203 -14.18 -4.49 25.35
CA GLU A 203 -12.94 -4.60 24.59
C GLU A 203 -12.77 -3.38 23.63
N LEU A 204 -13.87 -2.85 23.10
CA LEU A 204 -13.83 -1.64 22.29
C LEU A 204 -13.37 -0.41 23.09
N GLU A 205 -13.88 -0.24 24.31
CA GLU A 205 -13.44 0.87 25.17
C GLU A 205 -11.97 0.71 25.60
N LYS A 206 -11.50 -0.54 25.79
CA LYS A 206 -10.10 -0.79 26.08
C LYS A 206 -9.20 -0.40 24.91
N LEU A 207 -9.60 -0.77 23.68
CA LEU A 207 -8.86 -0.41 22.47
C LEU A 207 -8.81 1.11 22.29
N LYS A 208 -9.95 1.82 22.41
CA LYS A 208 -10.01 3.29 22.35
C LYS A 208 -9.06 3.95 23.35
N ASN A 209 -9.11 3.50 24.62
CA ASN A 209 -8.26 4.04 25.67
C ASN A 209 -6.78 3.80 25.36
N LYS A 210 -6.46 2.66 24.72
CA LYS A 210 -5.08 2.32 24.35
C LYS A 210 -4.56 3.19 23.20
N ILE A 211 -5.39 3.48 22.20
CA ILE A 211 -5.07 4.41 21.12
C ILE A 211 -4.77 5.80 21.70
N VAL A 212 -5.68 6.34 22.51
CA VAL A 212 -5.50 7.67 23.15
C VAL A 212 -4.26 7.73 24.05
N GLU A 213 -3.94 6.64 24.78
CA GLU A 213 -2.72 6.55 25.60
C GLU A 213 -1.47 6.69 24.72
N LEU A 214 -1.42 5.99 23.58
CA LEU A 214 -0.27 6.01 22.67
C LEU A 214 -0.13 7.35 21.97
N GLU A 215 -1.22 7.94 21.48
CA GLU A 215 -1.23 9.29 20.89
C GLU A 215 -0.71 10.34 21.87
N THR A 216 -1.21 10.30 23.12
CA THR A 216 -0.77 11.25 24.16
C THR A 216 0.71 11.08 24.53
N THR A 217 1.23 9.85 24.48
CA THR A 217 2.63 9.57 24.75
C THR A 217 3.51 10.05 23.59
N ALA A 218 3.05 9.83 22.36
CA ALA A 218 3.71 10.30 21.15
C ALA A 218 3.88 11.83 21.14
N ASP A 219 2.81 12.57 21.41
CA ASP A 219 2.82 14.04 21.50
C ASP A 219 3.83 14.58 22.55
N GLN A 220 4.07 13.81 23.62
CA GLN A 220 5.04 14.20 24.67
C GLN A 220 6.48 13.88 24.29
N GLU A 221 6.71 12.82 23.51
CA GLU A 221 8.03 12.41 23.05
C GLU A 221 8.53 13.30 21.89
N GLU A 222 7.65 13.87 21.05
CA GLU A 222 8.00 14.84 20.00
C GLU A 222 8.64 16.13 20.55
N ASP A 223 8.30 16.53 21.79
CA ASP A 223 8.86 17.73 22.42
C ASP A 223 10.27 17.52 22.98
N GLU A 224 10.75 16.28 23.13
CA GLU A 224 12.03 15.96 23.79
C GLU A 224 13.16 15.50 22.84
N ASP A 225 12.85 14.92 21.65
CA ASP A 225 13.86 14.40 20.71
C ASP A 225 13.51 14.73 19.25
N GLU A 226 14.06 15.83 18.71
CA GLU A 226 13.93 16.23 17.29
C GLU A 226 14.57 15.22 16.29
N ASP A 227 15.34 14.22 16.76
CA ASP A 227 16.16 13.35 15.91
C ASP A 227 15.45 12.04 15.46
N PHE A 228 14.27 11.72 15.97
CA PHE A 228 13.56 10.51 15.60
C PHE A 228 12.07 10.78 15.32
N PRO A 229 11.70 11.04 14.05
CA PRO A 229 10.31 11.20 13.69
C PRO A 229 9.53 9.91 14.03
N LEU A 230 8.41 10.07 14.73
CA LEU A 230 7.45 8.99 14.91
C LEU A 230 6.90 8.56 13.55
N SER A 231 6.55 7.28 13.40
CA SER A 231 5.86 6.84 12.20
C SER A 231 4.55 7.62 12.04
N PRO A 232 4.06 7.86 10.81
CA PRO A 232 2.80 8.56 10.56
C PRO A 232 1.62 7.97 11.33
N ALA A 233 1.68 6.67 11.65
CA ALA A 233 0.69 5.98 12.45
C ALA A 233 0.93 6.12 13.97
N GLY A 234 2.02 6.78 14.41
CA GLY A 234 2.40 6.88 15.82
C GLY A 234 2.70 5.54 16.50
N ALA A 235 2.81 4.46 15.74
CA ALA A 235 2.89 3.09 16.23
C ALA A 235 3.99 2.30 15.49
N SER A 236 4.46 1.21 16.10
CA SER A 236 5.35 0.24 15.49
C SER A 236 4.80 -0.31 14.16
N PHE A 237 5.66 -0.61 13.20
CA PHE A 237 5.33 -1.36 11.98
C PHE A 237 4.50 -2.62 12.28
N PHE A 238 4.76 -3.30 13.38
CA PHE A 238 4.02 -4.50 13.78
C PHE A 238 2.57 -4.21 14.18
N ALA A 239 2.19 -2.95 14.43
CA ALA A 239 0.79 -2.57 14.62
C ALA A 239 -0.04 -2.74 13.34
N PHE A 240 0.59 -2.75 12.14
CA PHE A 240 -0.04 -3.12 10.87
C PHE A 240 -0.80 -4.45 10.93
N PHE A 241 -0.32 -5.40 11.71
CA PHE A 241 -1.03 -6.67 11.92
C PHE A 241 -2.37 -6.49 12.65
N GLY A 242 -2.60 -5.34 13.27
CA GLY A 242 -3.87 -4.94 13.87
C GLY A 242 -4.84 -4.28 12.90
N TYR A 243 -4.40 -3.86 11.71
CA TYR A 243 -5.25 -3.22 10.71
C TYR A 243 -6.49 -4.05 10.39
N ARG A 244 -7.64 -3.40 10.30
CA ARG A 244 -8.90 -4.07 10.04
C ARG A 244 -9.66 -3.52 8.82
N GLY A 245 -9.73 -2.22 8.68
CA GLY A 245 -10.59 -1.55 7.72
C GLY A 245 -12.07 -1.66 8.09
N ASN A 246 -12.94 -1.39 7.13
CA ASN A 246 -14.39 -1.42 7.33
C ASN A 246 -14.94 -2.82 7.59
N ASP A 247 -16.02 -2.92 8.39
CA ASP A 247 -16.72 -4.17 8.64
C ASP A 247 -17.67 -4.49 7.47
N VAL A 248 -17.12 -5.14 6.44
CA VAL A 248 -17.86 -5.53 5.24
C VAL A 248 -17.68 -7.02 4.98
N SER A 249 -18.78 -7.76 5.10
CA SER A 249 -18.78 -9.21 4.85
C SER A 249 -18.61 -9.54 3.36
N ALA A 250 -18.13 -10.75 3.06
CA ALA A 250 -18.00 -11.25 1.69
C ALA A 250 -19.35 -11.26 0.96
N GLU A 251 -20.45 -11.54 1.64
CA GLU A 251 -21.80 -11.59 1.05
C GLU A 251 -22.31 -10.19 0.70
N GLU A 252 -22.12 -9.20 1.58
CA GLU A 252 -22.44 -7.79 1.31
C GLU A 252 -21.64 -7.28 0.13
N SER A 253 -20.33 -7.53 0.12
CA SER A 253 -19.44 -7.14 -0.97
C SER A 253 -19.87 -7.74 -2.31
N LYS A 254 -20.25 -9.00 -2.35
CA LYS A 254 -20.75 -9.66 -3.56
C LYS A 254 -22.03 -9.02 -4.10
N VAL A 255 -22.95 -8.66 -3.22
CA VAL A 255 -24.19 -7.97 -3.60
C VAL A 255 -23.88 -6.57 -4.13
N ALA A 256 -23.05 -5.81 -3.44
CA ALA A 256 -22.65 -4.46 -3.85
C ALA A 256 -21.89 -4.45 -5.17
N THR A 257 -20.97 -5.39 -5.38
CA THR A 257 -20.24 -5.55 -6.64
C THR A 257 -21.18 -5.83 -7.81
N LYS A 258 -22.15 -6.74 -7.62
CA LYS A 258 -23.15 -7.02 -8.65
C LYS A 258 -23.99 -5.79 -8.99
N GLN A 259 -24.39 -4.99 -8.00
CA GLN A 259 -25.13 -3.75 -8.21
C GLN A 259 -24.31 -2.72 -9.00
N ALA A 260 -23.02 -2.57 -8.65
CA ALA A 260 -22.09 -1.71 -9.38
C ALA A 260 -21.88 -2.16 -10.83
N ASP A 261 -21.80 -3.46 -11.10
CA ASP A 261 -21.68 -4.00 -12.47
C ASP A 261 -22.94 -3.73 -13.29
N GLU A 262 -24.13 -3.93 -12.72
CA GLU A 262 -25.40 -3.62 -13.36
C GLU A 262 -25.53 -2.13 -13.66
N ARG A 263 -25.11 -1.25 -12.73
CA ARG A 263 -25.10 0.20 -12.88
C ARG A 263 -24.14 0.62 -14.01
N PHE A 264 -22.91 0.12 -13.99
CA PHE A 264 -21.92 0.40 -15.03
C PHE A 264 -22.39 -0.05 -16.43
N ALA A 265 -23.04 -1.21 -16.53
CA ALA A 265 -23.60 -1.71 -17.78
C ALA A 265 -24.70 -0.78 -18.34
N LYS A 266 -25.53 -0.17 -17.49
CA LYS A 266 -26.54 0.82 -17.89
C LYS A 266 -25.88 2.12 -18.36
N LEU A 267 -24.93 2.65 -17.58
CA LEU A 267 -24.16 3.85 -17.95
C LEU A 267 -23.44 3.69 -19.29
N SER A 268 -22.87 2.51 -19.55
CA SER A 268 -22.19 2.17 -20.81
C SER A 268 -23.13 2.20 -22.02
N LYS A 269 -24.44 1.99 -21.80
CA LYS A 269 -25.50 2.10 -22.84
C LYS A 269 -26.06 3.52 -22.96
N GLY A 270 -25.61 4.46 -22.13
CA GLY A 270 -26.11 5.84 -22.09
C GLY A 270 -27.45 5.97 -21.34
N GLU A 271 -27.80 4.99 -20.50
CA GLU A 271 -28.99 5.06 -19.66
C GLU A 271 -28.69 5.96 -18.43
N THR A 272 -29.72 6.64 -17.94
CA THR A 272 -29.62 7.45 -16.72
C THR A 272 -29.70 6.51 -15.50
N VAL A 273 -28.79 6.69 -14.55
CA VAL A 273 -28.78 5.96 -13.25
C VAL A 273 -28.81 6.96 -12.11
N GLU A 274 -29.22 6.51 -10.93
CA GLU A 274 -29.14 7.27 -9.70
C GLU A 274 -27.66 7.60 -9.38
N ASP A 275 -27.42 8.79 -8.86
CA ASP A 275 -26.07 9.20 -8.45
C ASP A 275 -25.62 8.38 -7.26
N GLU A 276 -24.34 8.00 -7.25
CA GLU A 276 -23.67 7.32 -6.17
C GLU A 276 -22.71 8.31 -5.52
N GLU A 277 -22.73 8.44 -4.22
CA GLU A 277 -21.80 9.26 -3.46
C GLU A 277 -20.81 8.30 -2.76
N GLU A 278 -19.55 8.67 -2.69
CA GLU A 278 -18.59 7.96 -1.87
C GLU A 278 -18.97 8.12 -0.39
N GLU A 279 -18.89 7.04 0.36
CA GLU A 279 -19.11 7.05 1.79
C GLU A 279 -17.80 7.50 2.46
N GLU A 280 -17.84 8.61 3.17
CA GLU A 280 -16.73 9.02 4.03
C GLU A 280 -16.75 8.16 5.30
N ASP A 281 -15.58 7.65 5.70
CA ASP A 281 -15.42 6.68 6.80
C ASP A 281 -15.56 7.31 8.20
N GLU A 282 -16.39 8.35 8.37
CA GLU A 282 -16.50 9.16 9.60
C GLU A 282 -16.76 8.35 10.89
N GLU A 283 -17.31 7.11 10.81
CA GLU A 283 -17.65 6.32 12.02
C GLU A 283 -16.54 5.37 12.50
N PHE A 284 -15.53 5.07 11.68
CA PHE A 284 -14.55 4.01 11.96
C PHE A 284 -13.11 4.49 12.08
N GLU A 285 -12.76 5.67 11.58
CA GLU A 285 -11.40 6.23 11.64
C GLU A 285 -10.87 6.35 13.08
N ASP A 286 -11.74 6.67 14.04
CA ASP A 286 -11.37 6.83 15.46
C ASP A 286 -10.95 5.52 16.16
N ILE A 287 -11.01 4.35 15.49
CA ILE A 287 -10.82 3.04 16.12
C ILE A 287 -9.87 2.15 15.31
N GLU A 288 -9.32 2.67 14.22
CA GLU A 288 -8.34 1.91 13.43
C GLU A 288 -6.95 1.94 14.10
N VAL A 289 -6.38 0.75 14.26
CA VAL A 289 -5.09 0.57 14.92
C VAL A 289 -3.94 1.07 14.05
N PHE A 290 -4.12 0.98 12.74
CA PHE A 290 -3.13 1.40 11.76
C PHE A 290 -3.85 2.02 10.56
N PRO A 291 -4.19 3.31 10.61
CA PRO A 291 -5.01 3.97 9.59
C PRO A 291 -4.54 3.77 8.15
N ASP A 292 -3.22 3.81 7.92
CA ASP A 292 -2.60 3.63 6.61
C ASP A 292 -2.36 2.16 6.22
N GLY A 293 -3.07 1.22 6.87
CA GLY A 293 -2.83 -0.21 6.66
C GLY A 293 -3.13 -0.70 5.25
N GLU A 294 -4.10 -0.10 4.58
CA GLU A 294 -4.38 -0.38 3.16
C GLU A 294 -3.24 0.10 2.27
N GLN A 295 -2.78 1.33 2.46
CA GLN A 295 -1.68 1.95 1.70
C GLN A 295 -0.40 1.15 1.87
N LEU A 296 -0.05 0.78 3.10
CA LEU A 296 1.13 -0.04 3.38
C LEU A 296 1.03 -1.44 2.73
N ALA A 297 -0.15 -2.07 2.79
CA ALA A 297 -0.35 -3.37 2.15
C ALA A 297 -0.17 -3.31 0.63
N ILE A 298 -0.69 -2.27 -0.01
CA ILE A 298 -0.56 -2.03 -1.45
C ILE A 298 0.91 -1.76 -1.80
N ALA A 299 1.58 -0.87 -1.08
CA ALA A 299 3.00 -0.56 -1.30
C ALA A 299 3.89 -1.81 -1.17
N ILE A 300 3.65 -2.67 -0.17
CA ILE A 300 4.38 -3.94 -0.06
C ILE A 300 4.09 -4.86 -1.23
N ALA A 301 2.83 -4.95 -1.68
CA ALA A 301 2.42 -5.91 -2.70
C ALA A 301 2.76 -5.46 -4.13
N ASP A 302 2.70 -4.18 -4.43
CA ASP A 302 2.82 -3.64 -5.78
C ASP A 302 4.17 -2.95 -6.04
N ASP A 303 4.88 -2.50 -5.00
CA ASP A 303 6.16 -1.82 -5.14
C ASP A 303 7.33 -2.66 -4.56
N LEU A 304 7.30 -3.00 -3.26
CA LEU A 304 8.42 -3.70 -2.62
C LEU A 304 8.65 -5.10 -3.19
N TRP A 305 7.61 -5.93 -3.20
CA TRP A 305 7.75 -7.35 -3.53
C TRP A 305 8.07 -7.63 -5.00
N PRO A 306 7.47 -6.92 -5.98
CA PRO A 306 7.85 -7.05 -7.39
C PRO A 306 9.29 -6.62 -7.67
N HIS A 307 9.75 -5.54 -7.05
CA HIS A 307 11.07 -4.93 -7.28
C HIS A 307 12.15 -5.44 -6.32
N ALA A 308 11.89 -6.53 -5.60
CA ALA A 308 12.79 -7.03 -4.56
C ALA A 308 14.23 -7.30 -5.03
N LEU A 309 14.44 -7.77 -6.27
CA LEU A 309 15.80 -7.96 -6.83
C LEU A 309 16.52 -6.63 -7.08
N GLU A 310 15.80 -5.63 -7.53
CA GLU A 310 16.33 -4.28 -7.76
C GLU A 310 16.71 -3.63 -6.43
N LEU A 311 15.80 -3.65 -5.46
CA LEU A 311 16.04 -3.14 -4.10
C LEU A 311 17.19 -3.87 -3.40
N PHE A 312 17.32 -5.19 -3.58
CA PHE A 312 18.44 -5.94 -3.04
C PHE A 312 19.78 -5.51 -3.64
N ASN A 313 19.84 -5.16 -4.93
CA ASN A 313 21.06 -4.75 -5.63
C ASN A 313 21.40 -3.25 -5.48
N ARG A 314 20.50 -2.45 -4.90
CA ARG A 314 20.74 -1.03 -4.68
C ARG A 314 21.87 -0.87 -3.65
N ASP A 315 22.91 -0.11 -4.00
CA ASP A 315 23.99 0.22 -3.07
C ASP A 315 23.49 1.23 -2.02
N GLU A 316 23.91 1.06 -0.77
CA GLU A 316 23.60 1.99 0.31
C GLU A 316 24.14 3.38 -0.07
N GLY A 317 23.25 4.33 -0.39
CA GLY A 317 23.58 5.71 -0.73
C GLY A 317 23.30 6.16 -2.17
N MET A 318 22.71 5.33 -3.02
CA MET A 318 22.12 5.80 -4.29
C MET A 318 20.70 6.32 -4.06
N ASP A 319 20.54 7.62 -4.11
CA ASP A 319 19.23 8.25 -4.11
C ASP A 319 18.44 7.87 -5.38
N ILE A 320 17.13 7.62 -5.22
CA ILE A 320 16.21 7.23 -6.30
C ILE A 320 16.19 8.28 -7.43
N GLU A 321 16.46 9.55 -7.11
CA GLU A 321 16.51 10.65 -8.08
C GLU A 321 17.65 10.53 -9.11
N GLU A 322 18.72 9.75 -8.82
CA GLU A 322 19.82 9.52 -9.78
C GLU A 322 19.48 8.46 -10.83
N LEU A 323 18.50 7.58 -10.59
CA LEU A 323 18.14 6.50 -11.53
C LEU A 323 17.11 6.92 -12.59
N GLU A 324 16.35 8.00 -12.36
CA GLU A 324 15.41 8.52 -13.34
C GLU A 324 16.04 9.53 -14.31
N GLY A 325 17.30 9.90 -14.10
CA GLY A 325 18.02 10.98 -14.84
C GLY A 325 18.78 10.56 -16.09
N ASP A 326 19.07 9.29 -16.29
CA ASP A 326 19.92 8.81 -17.40
C ASP A 326 19.13 8.10 -18.52
N VAL A 327 18.09 8.77 -19.04
CA VAL A 327 17.65 8.56 -20.42
C VAL A 327 18.21 9.71 -21.24
N ASP A 328 19.51 9.72 -21.47
CA ASP A 328 20.13 10.54 -22.49
C ASP A 328 19.58 10.08 -23.84
N ASP A 329 18.70 10.88 -24.42
CA ASP A 329 18.37 10.89 -25.84
C ASP A 329 19.66 11.26 -26.60
N GLU A 330 20.47 10.27 -26.94
CA GLU A 330 21.46 10.42 -28.00
C GLU A 330 20.69 10.49 -29.32
N ASP A 331 20.20 11.70 -29.64
CA ASP A 331 19.81 12.08 -31.00
C ASP A 331 21.07 12.03 -31.85
N GLU A 332 21.24 10.97 -32.63
CA GLU A 332 22.15 10.89 -33.77
C GLU A 332 21.65 11.88 -34.85
N ASP A 333 22.17 13.08 -34.83
CA ASP A 333 22.14 13.98 -36.00
C ASP A 333 23.29 13.61 -36.95
N ASP A 334 22.98 12.68 -37.86
CA ASP A 334 23.72 12.51 -39.13
C ASP A 334 23.45 13.74 -40.04
N GLU A 335 24.32 14.72 -40.04
CA GLU A 335 24.43 15.66 -41.16
C GLU A 335 25.71 15.44 -41.96
N ASP A 336 25.52 14.77 -43.10
CA ASP A 336 26.41 14.82 -44.25
C ASP A 336 26.76 16.28 -44.65
N ASP A 337 28.03 16.63 -44.66
CA ASP A 337 28.57 17.70 -45.53
C ASP A 337 29.94 17.30 -46.11
N GLU A 338 29.88 16.78 -47.34
CA GLU A 338 30.99 16.79 -48.27
C GLU A 338 31.28 18.25 -48.64
N GLU A 339 32.51 18.70 -48.48
CA GLU A 339 33.26 19.45 -49.54
C GLU A 339 34.66 19.88 -49.07
N ASP A 340 35.57 19.42 -49.82
CA ASP A 340 36.62 20.05 -50.62
C ASP A 340 38.05 20.08 -50.08
N ALA A 341 38.82 19.21 -50.72
CA ALA A 341 40.26 19.07 -50.66
C ALA A 341 40.98 20.26 -51.35
N ARG A 342 41.91 20.95 -50.66
CA ARG A 342 43.12 21.51 -51.31
C ARG A 342 44.30 21.64 -50.34
N PRO A 343 45.52 21.28 -50.83
CA PRO A 343 46.73 21.20 -50.00
C PRO A 343 47.46 22.52 -49.92
N LYS A 344 47.92 22.95 -48.75
CA LYS A 344 48.90 24.07 -48.64
C LYS A 344 50.29 23.60 -48.24
N LYS A 345 51.20 24.05 -49.13
CA LYS A 345 52.65 23.85 -49.15
C LYS A 345 53.38 24.19 -47.86
N LYS A 346 54.40 23.38 -47.59
CA LYS A 346 55.52 23.69 -46.71
C LYS A 346 56.27 24.97 -47.17
N THR A 347 56.68 25.81 -46.24
CA THR A 347 57.87 26.62 -46.42
C THR A 347 58.66 26.61 -45.09
N LYS A 348 59.94 26.26 -45.27
CA LYS A 348 61.02 26.39 -44.28
C LYS A 348 61.36 27.89 -44.11
N VAL A 349 61.67 28.34 -42.92
CA VAL A 349 63.02 28.72 -42.44
C VAL A 349 63.00 28.66 -40.94
#